data_0fd494b30de4d030a4edb95b93fc4bd7
#
_entry.id   0fd494b30de4d030a4edb95b93fc4bd7
#
_cell.length_a   1.000
_cell.length_b   1.000
_cell.length_c   1.000
_cell.angle_alpha   90.00
_cell.angle_beta   90.00
_cell.angle_gamma   90.00
#
_symmetry.space_group_name_H-M   'P 1'
#
loop_
_entity.id
_entity.type
_entity.pdbx_description
1 polymer ?
#
loop_
_entity_poly.entity_id
_entity_poly.type
_entity_poly.pdbx_seq_one_letter_code
_entity_poly.pdbx_strand_id
1 'polypeptide(L)'
;MSLTPQFGSLIPSSQQEILNSNYLQFNGGGLAGDTNTFAQQYLPEIYEQEVERYGNRTLSGFLRMVGAEMPMTSDQVIWSEQNRLHISYTNVVLGAGGAVNVLTITPAAGIVNVISINDTIVILDPASGAEAKGIVTASNTTTGVITVAPFDNVALGATFYAGAGGATLKIFVYGSSYAKGTNLGGVAAGAGQQAANTRVSVEPQLTQFSNSPIILRSQYVVSGSDMAQIGWVEVATEDGTSGYLWYLKAESETRLRFEDYLEMSMVESEFSQVGAPAGVGTTPGSEGLFAAIQTRGNVEVGFTAAAGLDEFDAILKNLDTQGAIEENMLFLQRQTSLDFDDMLASISGGFAGGTAFGLFENSEEMALNLGFSGFRRGSYDFYKTDWKYLNDASTRGGIVGVNSIEGVLVPAGTSTVYDQVLGTNIRRPFLHVRYRASQSDDRRMKSWLTGSAGGAFTSTLDAMEVNFLSERCLVTQAANNFVLFKGI
;
A
#
# COMPACT_ATOMS: atom_id res chain seq x y z
N MET A 1 5.30 21.37 30.60
CA MET A 1 6.59 21.00 29.99
C MET A 1 6.45 21.32 28.50
N SER A 2 7.12 22.37 28.06
CA SER A 2 7.11 22.76 26.64
C SER A 2 8.02 21.80 25.88
N LEU A 3 7.47 21.02 24.97
CA LEU A 3 8.23 20.18 24.07
C LEU A 3 8.69 21.04 22.90
N THR A 4 9.96 21.32 22.83
CA THR A 4 10.56 21.96 21.66
C THR A 4 10.88 20.86 20.65
N PRO A 5 10.23 20.81 19.49
CA PRO A 5 10.60 19.84 18.48
C PRO A 5 12.02 20.13 18.00
N GLN A 6 12.91 19.19 18.16
CA GLN A 6 14.23 19.25 17.56
C GLN A 6 14.12 18.64 16.14
N PHE A 7 14.11 19.50 15.17
CA PHE A 7 14.34 19.06 13.81
C PHE A 7 15.83 18.77 13.67
N GLY A 8 16.17 17.52 13.39
CA GLY A 8 17.55 17.16 13.08
C GLY A 8 18.08 18.02 11.93
N SER A 9 19.32 17.87 11.56
CA SER A 9 20.00 18.72 10.56
C SER A 9 19.26 18.77 9.22
N LEU A 10 18.25 19.62 9.14
CA LEU A 10 17.50 19.93 7.91
C LEU A 10 18.25 20.93 7.04
N ILE A 11 19.54 20.72 6.84
CA ILE A 11 20.36 21.65 6.07
C ILE A 11 20.34 21.22 4.61
N PRO A 12 19.65 21.96 3.73
CA PRO A 12 19.72 21.71 2.29
C PRO A 12 21.13 21.99 1.71
N SER A 13 21.93 22.79 2.39
CA SER A 13 23.34 22.98 2.10
C SER A 13 24.12 23.23 3.38
N SER A 14 25.41 22.85 3.41
CA SER A 14 26.32 23.02 4.55
C SER A 14 26.62 24.47 4.94
N GLN A 15 26.08 25.45 4.23
CA GLN A 15 26.35 26.87 4.42
C GLN A 15 25.18 27.66 5.00
N GLN A 16 24.07 27.01 5.35
CA GLN A 16 22.92 27.71 5.93
C GLN A 16 22.77 27.39 7.41
N GLU A 17 22.71 28.44 8.21
CA GLU A 17 22.29 28.30 9.59
C GLU A 17 20.80 27.97 9.65
N ILE A 18 20.48 26.98 10.45
CA ILE A 18 19.12 26.55 10.71
C ILE A 18 18.61 27.33 11.90
N LEU A 19 17.40 27.86 11.78
CA LEU A 19 16.65 28.30 12.94
C LEU A 19 16.29 27.05 13.77
N ASN A 20 16.87 26.93 14.95
CA ASN A 20 16.73 25.78 15.82
C ASN A 20 15.30 25.59 16.40
N SER A 21 14.44 26.60 16.30
CA SER A 21 13.04 26.46 16.61
C SER A 21 12.19 27.47 15.82
N ASN A 22 11.05 27.02 15.31
CA ASN A 22 10.07 27.86 14.66
C ASN A 22 9.08 28.47 15.66
N TYR A 23 9.28 28.24 16.96
CA TYR A 23 8.34 28.64 17.98
C TYR A 23 8.99 29.65 18.94
N LEU A 24 8.40 30.83 18.99
CA LEU A 24 8.69 31.83 20.00
C LEU A 24 7.77 31.59 21.19
N GLN A 25 8.32 31.46 22.38
CA GLN A 25 7.52 31.54 23.60
C GLN A 25 7.44 32.98 24.04
N PHE A 26 6.21 33.51 24.06
CA PHE A 26 5.93 34.86 24.55
C PHE A 26 6.18 34.97 26.07
N ASN A 27 6.01 33.90 26.78
CA ASN A 27 6.32 33.85 28.22
C ASN A 27 7.74 33.41 28.43
N GLY A 28 8.62 34.35 28.72
CA GLY A 28 10.00 34.14 29.16
C GLY A 28 10.07 33.41 30.48
N GLY A 29 9.37 32.31 30.59
CA GLY A 29 9.21 31.51 31.79
C GLY A 29 9.88 30.17 31.68
N GLY A 30 11.19 30.12 31.88
CA GLY A 30 11.47 29.05 32.63
C GLY A 30 12.46 27.96 32.33
N LEU A 31 13.41 28.16 31.50
CA LEU A 31 14.63 27.37 31.62
C LEU A 31 15.78 28.29 31.94
N ALA A 32 16.50 28.00 33.04
CA ALA A 32 17.67 28.76 33.44
C ALA A 32 18.69 28.77 32.28
N GLY A 33 18.80 29.92 31.62
CA GLY A 33 19.67 30.12 30.46
C GLY A 33 18.97 30.57 29.19
N ASP A 34 17.65 30.60 29.14
CA ASP A 34 16.90 31.11 27.98
C ASP A 34 16.83 32.64 28.05
N THR A 35 17.73 33.28 27.29
CA THR A 35 17.83 34.75 27.18
C THR A 35 16.85 35.34 26.19
N ASN A 36 15.93 34.57 25.67
CA ASN A 36 14.92 35.03 24.71
C ASN A 36 13.72 35.67 25.43
N THR A 37 13.97 36.69 26.21
CA THR A 37 12.95 37.66 26.62
C THR A 37 12.69 38.62 25.46
N PHE A 38 11.95 38.13 24.46
CA PHE A 38 11.58 38.89 23.28
C PHE A 38 10.81 40.21 23.63
N ALA A 39 10.13 40.21 24.78
CA ALA A 39 9.39 41.35 25.29
C ALA A 39 10.23 42.42 26.01
N GLN A 40 11.49 42.15 26.32
CA GLN A 40 12.33 43.03 27.10
C GLN A 40 13.50 43.67 26.34
N GLN A 41 13.75 43.27 25.12
CA GLN A 41 14.81 43.85 24.29
C GLN A 41 14.27 44.90 23.34
N TYR A 42 15.10 45.89 23.01
CA TYR A 42 14.84 46.84 21.96
C TYR A 42 14.36 46.17 20.72
N LEU A 43 13.20 46.60 20.20
CA LEU A 43 12.59 46.05 18.98
C LEU A 43 13.59 46.05 17.84
N PRO A 44 14.11 44.87 17.42
CA PRO A 44 14.85 44.80 16.17
C PRO A 44 13.89 45.08 15.01
N GLU A 45 14.39 45.58 13.92
CA GLU A 45 13.61 45.58 12.67
C GLU A 45 13.29 44.11 12.31
N ILE A 46 12.02 43.75 12.49
CA ILE A 46 11.53 42.40 12.15
C ILE A 46 10.88 42.53 10.80
N TYR A 47 11.26 41.69 9.86
CA TYR A 47 10.55 41.56 8.60
C TYR A 47 9.13 41.10 8.88
N GLU A 48 8.16 41.79 8.34
CA GLU A 48 6.73 41.52 8.57
C GLU A 48 6.29 40.16 8.05
N GLN A 49 7.05 39.56 7.13
CA GLN A 49 6.73 38.27 6.52
C GLN A 49 7.80 37.23 6.84
N GLU A 50 7.37 36.09 7.33
CA GLU A 50 8.23 34.92 7.46
C GLU A 50 8.39 34.27 6.07
N VAL A 51 9.63 34.04 5.66
CA VAL A 51 9.92 33.35 4.40
C VAL A 51 9.73 31.84 4.61
N GLU A 52 8.76 31.27 3.93
CA GLU A 52 8.55 29.84 3.91
C GLU A 52 9.65 29.17 3.09
N ARG A 53 10.59 28.49 3.76
CA ARG A 53 11.79 27.89 3.13
C ARG A 53 11.48 26.65 2.30
N TYR A 54 10.41 25.97 2.60
CA TYR A 54 10.13 24.64 2.05
C TYR A 54 9.05 24.62 0.96
N GLY A 55 8.41 25.76 0.74
CA GLY A 55 7.36 25.93 -0.28
C GLY A 55 6.16 25.01 -0.03
N ASN A 56 5.13 25.23 -0.82
CA ASN A 56 3.81 24.63 -0.70
C ASN A 56 3.75 23.15 -1.13
N ARG A 57 4.71 22.32 -0.77
CA ARG A 57 4.71 20.88 -1.07
C ARG A 57 4.20 20.11 0.13
N THR A 58 2.89 20.03 0.26
CA THR A 58 2.25 19.23 1.31
C THR A 58 2.44 17.73 1.06
N LEU A 59 2.71 16.98 2.14
CA LEU A 59 2.77 15.53 2.11
C LEU A 59 1.40 14.90 1.78
N SER A 60 0.32 15.62 2.05
CA SER A 60 -1.07 15.17 1.94
C SER A 60 -1.62 14.99 0.52
N GLY A 61 -0.78 15.06 -0.50
CA GLY A 61 -1.19 14.93 -1.90
C GLY A 61 -1.34 13.49 -2.39
N PHE A 62 -0.62 12.55 -1.79
CA PHE A 62 -0.56 11.16 -2.27
C PHE A 62 -1.92 10.48 -2.23
N LEU A 63 -2.55 10.42 -1.06
CA LEU A 63 -3.85 9.74 -0.90
C LEU A 63 -4.99 10.47 -1.63
N ARG A 64 -4.92 11.79 -1.75
CA ARG A 64 -5.86 12.55 -2.59
C ARG A 64 -5.73 12.23 -4.06
N MET A 65 -4.53 11.97 -4.52
CA MET A 65 -4.22 11.67 -5.92
C MET A 65 -4.62 10.24 -6.30
N VAL A 66 -4.33 9.28 -5.43
CA VAL A 66 -4.49 7.84 -5.69
C VAL A 66 -5.81 7.31 -5.15
N GLY A 67 -6.21 7.77 -3.97
CA GLY A 67 -7.34 7.25 -3.22
C GLY A 67 -8.58 8.11 -3.31
N ALA A 68 -9.73 7.47 -3.35
CA ALA A 68 -10.99 8.12 -3.06
C ALA A 68 -11.31 7.93 -1.58
N GLU A 69 -11.96 8.92 -0.99
CA GLU A 69 -12.45 8.81 0.37
C GLU A 69 -13.92 8.40 0.38
N MET A 70 -14.27 7.43 1.23
CA MET A 70 -15.64 6.95 1.40
C MET A 70 -16.05 6.90 2.87
N PRO A 71 -17.30 7.28 3.19
CA PRO A 71 -17.82 7.12 4.53
C PRO A 71 -18.04 5.64 4.88
N MET A 72 -17.95 5.33 6.16
CA MET A 72 -18.32 4.05 6.75
C MET A 72 -18.96 4.25 8.12
N THR A 73 -19.83 3.33 8.52
CA THR A 73 -20.50 3.34 9.82
C THR A 73 -20.03 2.23 10.76
N SER A 74 -19.33 1.23 10.22
CA SER A 74 -18.87 0.04 10.94
C SER A 74 -17.48 0.25 11.57
N ASP A 75 -17.17 -0.52 12.63
CA ASP A 75 -15.84 -0.56 13.25
C ASP A 75 -14.81 -1.37 12.46
N GLN A 76 -15.25 -2.06 11.43
CA GLN A 76 -14.40 -2.87 10.58
C GLN A 76 -14.87 -2.78 9.14
N VAL A 77 -13.92 -2.70 8.23
CA VAL A 77 -14.14 -2.84 6.79
C VAL A 77 -13.68 -4.23 6.39
N ILE A 78 -14.54 -4.97 5.71
CA ILE A 78 -14.23 -6.30 5.18
C ILE A 78 -14.41 -6.26 3.68
N TRP A 79 -13.44 -6.81 2.95
CA TRP A 79 -13.55 -7.01 1.51
C TRP A 79 -13.11 -8.41 1.15
N SER A 80 -13.55 -8.88 0.00
CA SER A 80 -13.23 -10.21 -0.49
C SER A 80 -12.51 -10.09 -1.82
N GLU A 81 -11.51 -10.92 -1.99
CA GLU A 81 -10.76 -11.03 -3.23
C GLU A 81 -10.97 -12.43 -3.82
N GLN A 82 -11.26 -12.48 -5.11
CA GLN A 82 -11.45 -13.73 -5.80
C GLN A 82 -10.09 -14.35 -6.13
N ASN A 83 -9.95 -15.63 -5.85
CA ASN A 83 -8.78 -16.40 -6.22
C ASN A 83 -8.80 -16.74 -7.72
N ARG A 84 -7.70 -17.32 -8.22
CA ARG A 84 -7.60 -17.71 -9.65
C ARG A 84 -8.68 -18.73 -10.02
N LEU A 85 -9.22 -18.59 -11.23
CA LEU A 85 -10.24 -19.50 -11.75
C LEU A 85 -9.67 -20.85 -12.15
N HIS A 86 -8.42 -20.90 -12.57
CA HIS A 86 -7.78 -22.13 -13.05
C HIS A 86 -7.32 -23.01 -11.90
N ILE A 87 -7.67 -24.30 -11.98
CA ILE A 87 -7.21 -25.31 -11.02
C ILE A 87 -5.76 -25.65 -11.36
N SER A 88 -4.86 -25.28 -10.47
CA SER A 88 -3.43 -25.61 -10.58
C SER A 88 -2.83 -25.88 -9.21
N TYR A 89 -1.87 -26.81 -9.15
CA TYR A 89 -1.12 -27.10 -7.94
C TYR A 89 0.37 -27.09 -8.25
N THR A 90 1.13 -26.58 -7.31
CA THR A 90 2.60 -26.60 -7.28
C THR A 90 3.07 -27.57 -6.20
N ASN A 91 4.35 -27.94 -6.22
CA ASN A 91 4.94 -28.87 -5.25
C ASN A 91 4.24 -30.25 -5.22
N VAL A 92 3.84 -30.74 -6.39
CA VAL A 92 3.23 -32.05 -6.54
C VAL A 92 4.33 -33.08 -6.61
N VAL A 93 4.22 -34.15 -5.83
CA VAL A 93 5.23 -35.21 -5.73
C VAL A 93 4.77 -36.43 -6.50
N LEU A 94 5.65 -36.97 -7.34
CA LEU A 94 5.43 -38.27 -7.95
C LEU A 94 5.55 -39.37 -6.89
N GLY A 95 4.62 -40.30 -6.87
CA GLY A 95 4.57 -41.36 -5.88
C GLY A 95 5.84 -42.21 -5.84
N ALA A 96 6.33 -42.48 -4.63
CA ALA A 96 7.51 -43.34 -4.41
C ALA A 96 7.15 -44.81 -4.52
N GLY A 97 8.13 -45.64 -4.91
CA GLY A 97 8.04 -47.07 -4.75
C GLY A 97 7.21 -47.84 -5.78
N GLY A 98 7.25 -47.44 -7.05
CA GLY A 98 6.68 -48.24 -8.16
C GLY A 98 5.26 -47.86 -8.59
N ALA A 99 4.60 -46.95 -7.92
CA ALA A 99 3.35 -46.35 -8.38
C ALA A 99 3.67 -45.25 -9.40
N VAL A 100 4.09 -45.62 -10.57
CA VAL A 100 4.68 -44.78 -11.63
C VAL A 100 3.75 -43.73 -12.22
N ASN A 101 2.45 -43.80 -11.93
CA ASN A 101 1.43 -42.85 -12.46
C ASN A 101 0.59 -42.20 -11.34
N VAL A 102 1.11 -42.18 -10.13
CA VAL A 102 0.43 -41.63 -8.97
C VAL A 102 1.12 -40.31 -8.57
N LEU A 103 0.34 -39.26 -8.46
CA LEU A 103 0.78 -37.91 -8.02
C LEU A 103 0.16 -37.64 -6.66
N THR A 104 0.92 -37.08 -5.76
CA THR A 104 0.43 -36.60 -4.47
C THR A 104 0.47 -35.08 -4.45
N ILE A 105 -0.70 -34.50 -4.31
CA ILE A 105 -0.90 -33.07 -4.15
C ILE A 105 -0.86 -32.80 -2.66
N THR A 106 0.01 -31.88 -2.24
CA THR A 106 0.03 -31.38 -0.86
C THR A 106 -0.54 -29.97 -0.87
N PRO A 107 -1.86 -29.81 -0.72
CA PRO A 107 -2.45 -28.48 -0.72
C PRO A 107 -2.01 -27.71 0.53
N ALA A 108 -1.96 -26.38 0.42
CA ALA A 108 -1.78 -25.53 1.60
C ALA A 108 -2.91 -25.77 2.61
N ALA A 109 -2.67 -25.46 3.87
CA ALA A 109 -3.66 -25.65 4.92
C ALA A 109 -5.01 -24.98 4.56
N GLY A 110 -6.10 -25.73 4.59
CA GLY A 110 -7.45 -25.28 4.24
C GLY A 110 -7.81 -25.40 2.74
N ILE A 111 -6.89 -25.83 1.88
CA ILE A 111 -7.18 -26.10 0.47
C ILE A 111 -7.30 -27.61 0.27
N VAL A 112 -8.39 -28.03 -0.37
CA VAL A 112 -8.62 -29.44 -0.70
C VAL A 112 -8.28 -29.72 -2.16
N ASN A 113 -7.99 -30.99 -2.48
CA ASN A 113 -7.84 -31.41 -3.86
C ASN A 113 -9.21 -31.39 -4.56
N VAL A 114 -9.34 -30.53 -5.58
CA VAL A 114 -10.59 -30.37 -6.36
C VAL A 114 -10.50 -31.01 -7.76
N ILE A 115 -9.38 -31.69 -8.09
CA ILE A 115 -9.25 -32.38 -9.35
C ILE A 115 -10.18 -33.60 -9.37
N SER A 116 -11.00 -33.68 -10.40
CA SER A 116 -11.99 -34.74 -10.57
C SER A 116 -11.48 -35.85 -11.49
N ILE A 117 -12.10 -37.02 -11.39
CA ILE A 117 -11.92 -38.11 -12.36
C ILE A 117 -12.36 -37.60 -13.76
N ASN A 118 -11.66 -37.99 -14.80
CA ASN A 118 -11.80 -37.55 -16.18
C ASN A 118 -11.38 -36.10 -16.46
N ASP A 119 -10.77 -35.40 -15.47
CA ASP A 119 -10.09 -34.15 -15.80
C ASP A 119 -8.82 -34.43 -16.59
N THR A 120 -8.57 -33.60 -17.58
CA THR A 120 -7.35 -33.64 -18.38
C THR A 120 -6.33 -32.65 -17.81
N ILE A 121 -5.15 -33.12 -17.54
CA ILE A 121 -4.11 -32.35 -16.86
C ILE A 121 -2.82 -32.29 -17.67
N VAL A 122 -2.11 -31.19 -17.51
CA VAL A 122 -0.71 -31.03 -17.92
C VAL A 122 0.14 -31.13 -16.67
N ILE A 123 1.21 -31.89 -16.76
CA ILE A 123 2.20 -32.10 -15.71
C ILE A 123 3.52 -31.54 -16.23
N LEU A 124 4.11 -30.63 -15.47
CA LEU A 124 5.36 -29.96 -15.82
C LEU A 124 6.38 -30.15 -14.70
N ASP A 125 7.61 -30.42 -15.08
CA ASP A 125 8.76 -30.33 -14.19
C ASP A 125 9.46 -28.97 -14.40
N PRO A 126 9.38 -28.03 -13.45
CA PRO A 126 10.02 -26.73 -13.59
C PRO A 126 11.54 -26.79 -13.68
N ALA A 127 12.17 -27.87 -13.18
CA ALA A 127 13.62 -28.00 -13.14
C ALA A 127 14.20 -28.52 -14.47
N SER A 128 13.55 -29.53 -15.07
CA SER A 128 14.04 -30.15 -16.32
C SER A 128 13.33 -29.62 -17.57
N GLY A 129 12.15 -28.95 -17.39
CA GLY A 129 11.29 -28.57 -18.51
C GLY A 129 10.51 -29.71 -19.13
N ALA A 130 10.57 -30.92 -18.54
CA ALA A 130 9.82 -32.08 -19.04
C ALA A 130 8.30 -31.87 -18.88
N GLU A 131 7.54 -32.30 -19.87
CA GLU A 131 6.08 -32.18 -19.91
C GLU A 131 5.42 -33.52 -20.20
N ALA A 132 4.32 -33.82 -19.53
CA ALA A 132 3.42 -34.90 -19.86
C ALA A 132 1.97 -34.45 -19.76
N LYS A 133 1.11 -35.06 -20.58
CA LYS A 133 -0.34 -34.82 -20.58
C LYS A 133 -1.07 -36.13 -20.30
N GLY A 134 -2.13 -36.05 -19.53
CA GLY A 134 -2.89 -37.27 -19.21
C GLY A 134 -4.27 -36.98 -18.67
N ILE A 135 -5.03 -38.04 -18.50
CA ILE A 135 -6.37 -38.03 -17.91
C ILE A 135 -6.34 -38.61 -16.50
N VAL A 136 -7.05 -38.02 -15.60
CA VAL A 136 -7.18 -38.47 -14.21
C VAL A 136 -8.16 -39.64 -14.16
N THR A 137 -7.67 -40.79 -13.70
CA THR A 137 -8.43 -42.07 -13.58
C THR A 137 -8.94 -42.31 -12.18
N ALA A 138 -8.26 -41.81 -11.16
CA ALA A 138 -8.69 -41.83 -9.76
C ALA A 138 -8.25 -40.56 -9.04
N SER A 139 -9.09 -40.06 -8.16
CA SER A 139 -8.81 -38.88 -7.33
C SER A 139 -9.32 -39.12 -5.91
N ASN A 140 -8.50 -38.75 -4.93
CA ASN A 140 -8.88 -38.73 -3.53
C ASN A 140 -8.76 -37.31 -2.99
N THR A 141 -9.90 -36.73 -2.65
CA THR A 141 -9.99 -35.34 -2.16
C THR A 141 -9.43 -35.18 -0.75
N THR A 142 -9.39 -36.21 0.06
CA THR A 142 -8.90 -36.18 1.45
C THR A 142 -7.39 -36.32 1.52
N THR A 143 -6.81 -37.26 0.76
CA THR A 143 -5.36 -37.53 0.81
C THR A 143 -4.57 -36.74 -0.22
N GLY A 144 -5.23 -36.08 -1.17
CA GLY A 144 -4.58 -35.37 -2.27
C GLY A 144 -3.92 -36.28 -3.32
N VAL A 145 -4.20 -37.59 -3.30
CA VAL A 145 -3.62 -38.56 -4.23
C VAL A 145 -4.47 -38.63 -5.49
N ILE A 146 -3.82 -38.47 -6.66
CA ILE A 146 -4.47 -38.66 -7.96
C ILE A 146 -3.69 -39.70 -8.77
N THR A 147 -4.38 -40.51 -9.55
CA THR A 147 -3.81 -41.44 -10.53
C THR A 147 -4.08 -40.92 -11.93
N VAL A 148 -3.07 -40.92 -12.76
CA VAL A 148 -3.14 -40.32 -14.11
C VAL A 148 -2.80 -41.39 -15.14
N ALA A 149 -3.56 -41.46 -16.20
CA ALA A 149 -3.20 -42.23 -17.41
C ALA A 149 -2.60 -41.28 -18.45
N PRO A 150 -1.28 -41.34 -18.71
CA PRO A 150 -0.66 -40.49 -19.74
C PRO A 150 -1.17 -40.84 -21.14
N PHE A 151 -1.36 -39.83 -21.97
CA PHE A 151 -1.84 -40.02 -23.34
C PHE A 151 -0.81 -40.66 -24.29
N ASP A 152 0.48 -40.48 -23.98
CA ASP A 152 1.59 -41.07 -24.75
C ASP A 152 1.90 -42.51 -24.35
N ASN A 153 1.17 -43.06 -23.38
CA ASN A 153 1.39 -44.38 -22.79
C ASN A 153 2.79 -44.58 -22.18
N VAL A 154 3.50 -43.49 -21.90
CA VAL A 154 4.78 -43.52 -21.17
C VAL A 154 4.49 -43.28 -19.70
N ALA A 155 5.04 -44.15 -18.84
CA ALA A 155 4.85 -43.99 -17.40
C ALA A 155 5.44 -42.67 -16.92
N LEU A 156 4.72 -41.93 -16.05
CA LEU A 156 5.20 -40.65 -15.50
C LEU A 156 6.55 -40.76 -14.81
N GLY A 157 6.82 -41.93 -14.18
CA GLY A 157 8.11 -42.22 -13.59
C GLY A 157 9.27 -42.29 -14.59
N ALA A 158 9.00 -42.59 -15.86
CA ALA A 158 10.04 -42.58 -16.91
C ALA A 158 10.29 -41.12 -17.40
N THR A 159 9.28 -40.27 -17.39
CA THR A 159 9.42 -38.89 -17.83
C THR A 159 10.02 -37.97 -16.76
N PHE A 160 9.60 -38.15 -15.51
CA PHE A 160 9.91 -37.22 -14.41
C PHE A 160 10.82 -37.79 -13.32
N TYR A 161 11.31 -39.01 -13.48
CA TYR A 161 12.14 -39.66 -12.46
C TYR A 161 13.54 -39.03 -12.39
N ALA A 162 13.79 -38.26 -11.38
CA ALA A 162 15.09 -37.68 -11.05
C ALA A 162 15.58 -38.14 -9.65
N GLY A 163 15.66 -39.47 -9.41
CA GLY A 163 16.24 -39.97 -8.18
C GLY A 163 15.33 -39.92 -6.94
N ALA A 164 15.85 -40.40 -5.81
CA ALA A 164 15.10 -40.74 -4.59
C ALA A 164 14.49 -39.59 -3.77
N GLY A 165 14.18 -38.47 -4.36
CA GLY A 165 13.68 -37.27 -3.63
C GLY A 165 12.35 -36.70 -4.10
N GLY A 166 11.71 -37.25 -5.13
CA GLY A 166 10.46 -36.72 -5.67
C GLY A 166 10.64 -35.36 -6.37
N ALA A 167 10.42 -35.34 -7.69
CA ALA A 167 10.40 -34.06 -8.41
C ALA A 167 9.25 -33.19 -7.89
N THR A 168 9.49 -31.91 -7.63
CA THR A 168 8.44 -30.92 -7.33
C THR A 168 7.77 -30.51 -8.63
N LEU A 169 6.72 -31.24 -9.00
CA LEU A 169 6.00 -31.04 -10.23
C LEU A 169 4.95 -29.93 -10.08
N LYS A 170 4.61 -29.32 -11.20
CA LYS A 170 3.49 -28.41 -11.32
C LYS A 170 2.43 -29.03 -12.21
N ILE A 171 1.18 -29.01 -11.79
CA ILE A 171 0.06 -29.52 -12.57
C ILE A 171 -1.00 -28.46 -12.75
N PHE A 172 -1.69 -28.48 -13.87
CA PHE A 172 -2.90 -27.69 -14.07
C PHE A 172 -3.92 -28.45 -14.93
N VAL A 173 -5.18 -28.19 -14.65
CA VAL A 173 -6.32 -28.78 -15.39
C VAL A 173 -6.63 -27.89 -16.57
N TYR A 174 -6.62 -28.44 -17.79
CA TYR A 174 -7.00 -27.69 -19.00
C TYR A 174 -8.35 -28.10 -19.59
N GLY A 175 -9.01 -29.10 -19.04
CA GLY A 175 -10.33 -29.52 -19.46
C GLY A 175 -10.74 -30.85 -18.84
N SER A 176 -11.74 -31.48 -19.45
CA SER A 176 -12.20 -32.81 -19.07
C SER A 176 -12.62 -33.60 -20.31
N SER A 177 -12.50 -34.93 -20.24
CA SER A 177 -12.86 -35.82 -21.34
C SER A 177 -13.65 -37.02 -20.82
N TYR A 178 -14.84 -37.23 -21.40
CA TYR A 178 -15.73 -38.31 -21.06
C TYR A 178 -16.02 -39.20 -22.30
N ALA A 179 -16.20 -40.51 -22.06
CA ALA A 179 -16.62 -41.42 -23.10
C ALA A 179 -18.08 -41.14 -23.50
N LYS A 180 -18.44 -41.52 -24.72
CA LYS A 180 -19.85 -41.43 -25.19
C LYS A 180 -20.78 -42.23 -24.28
N GLY A 181 -21.90 -41.64 -23.88
CA GLY A 181 -22.90 -42.30 -23.03
C GLY A 181 -22.52 -42.40 -21.55
N THR A 182 -21.49 -41.64 -21.11
CA THR A 182 -21.07 -41.63 -19.70
C THR A 182 -22.13 -40.98 -18.80
N ASN A 183 -22.49 -41.65 -17.73
CA ASN A 183 -23.34 -41.08 -16.68
C ASN A 183 -22.46 -40.41 -15.62
N LEU A 184 -22.81 -39.17 -15.25
CA LEU A 184 -22.06 -38.37 -14.25
C LEU A 184 -22.44 -38.72 -12.78
N GLY A 185 -23.33 -39.65 -12.53
CA GLY A 185 -23.75 -40.06 -11.20
C GLY A 185 -23.17 -41.43 -10.80
N GLY A 186 -22.26 -41.49 -9.87
CA GLY A 186 -21.69 -42.72 -9.33
C GLY A 186 -21.67 -42.74 -7.81
N VAL A 187 -21.60 -43.93 -7.19
CA VAL A 187 -21.46 -44.08 -5.73
C VAL A 187 -19.96 -44.10 -5.39
N ALA A 188 -19.58 -43.35 -4.34
CA ALA A 188 -18.20 -43.27 -3.90
C ALA A 188 -17.70 -44.65 -3.42
N ALA A 189 -16.50 -45.06 -3.86
CA ALA A 189 -15.92 -46.35 -3.55
C ALA A 189 -15.18 -46.40 -2.19
N GLY A 190 -15.17 -45.36 -1.42
CA GLY A 190 -14.52 -45.27 -0.09
C GLY A 190 -14.42 -43.85 0.44
N ALA A 191 -13.99 -43.67 1.69
CA ALA A 191 -13.85 -42.36 2.30
C ALA A 191 -12.86 -41.49 1.51
N GLY A 192 -13.35 -40.36 0.98
CA GLY A 192 -12.56 -39.41 0.19
C GLY A 192 -12.29 -39.81 -1.27
N GLN A 193 -12.60 -41.02 -1.68
CA GLN A 193 -12.45 -41.41 -3.10
C GLN A 193 -13.69 -41.01 -3.90
N GLN A 194 -13.45 -40.45 -5.07
CA GLN A 194 -14.51 -40.16 -6.02
C GLN A 194 -14.98 -41.46 -6.70
N ALA A 195 -16.27 -41.54 -6.91
CA ALA A 195 -16.83 -42.59 -7.75
C ALA A 195 -16.41 -42.37 -9.22
N ALA A 196 -16.34 -43.46 -9.97
CA ALA A 196 -16.08 -43.39 -11.40
C ALA A 196 -17.08 -42.45 -12.09
N ASN A 197 -16.57 -41.55 -12.92
CA ASN A 197 -17.36 -40.57 -13.68
C ASN A 197 -18.07 -39.50 -12.82
N THR A 198 -17.79 -39.37 -11.56
CA THR A 198 -18.35 -38.30 -10.73
C THR A 198 -17.48 -37.06 -10.82
N ARG A 199 -18.11 -35.93 -11.09
CA ARG A 199 -17.40 -34.64 -11.04
C ARG A 199 -17.67 -33.95 -9.72
N VAL A 200 -16.62 -33.50 -9.06
CA VAL A 200 -16.73 -32.68 -7.84
C VAL A 200 -17.18 -31.27 -8.24
N SER A 201 -18.16 -30.73 -7.55
CA SER A 201 -18.48 -29.32 -7.65
C SER A 201 -17.38 -28.51 -7.02
N VAL A 202 -16.85 -27.53 -7.73
CA VAL A 202 -15.84 -26.60 -7.21
C VAL A 202 -16.57 -25.35 -6.75
N GLU A 203 -16.55 -25.11 -5.45
CA GLU A 203 -17.10 -23.90 -4.86
C GLU A 203 -16.05 -22.79 -4.90
N PRO A 204 -16.44 -21.56 -5.26
CA PRO A 204 -15.51 -20.43 -5.25
C PRO A 204 -15.07 -20.14 -3.81
N GLN A 205 -13.77 -20.08 -3.60
CA GLN A 205 -13.21 -19.62 -2.34
C GLN A 205 -13.11 -18.09 -2.36
N LEU A 206 -13.68 -17.45 -1.36
CA LEU A 206 -13.53 -16.03 -1.11
C LEU A 206 -12.46 -15.85 -0.03
N THR A 207 -11.35 -15.23 -0.42
CA THR A 207 -10.36 -14.78 0.57
C THR A 207 -10.82 -13.44 1.11
N GLN A 208 -11.04 -13.38 2.41
CA GLN A 208 -11.50 -12.16 3.09
C GLN A 208 -10.32 -11.46 3.76
N PHE A 209 -10.27 -10.17 3.57
CA PHE A 209 -9.36 -9.25 4.26
C PHE A 209 -10.19 -8.23 5.02
N SER A 210 -9.60 -7.70 6.08
CA SER A 210 -10.27 -6.69 6.89
C SER A 210 -9.29 -5.64 7.39
N ASN A 211 -9.80 -4.44 7.63
CA ASN A 211 -9.07 -3.39 8.29
C ASN A 211 -9.99 -2.64 9.27
N SER A 212 -9.42 -2.04 10.30
CA SER A 212 -10.13 -1.29 11.33
C SER A 212 -9.66 0.15 11.37
N PRO A 213 -10.58 1.12 11.61
CA PRO A 213 -10.20 2.53 11.67
C PRO A 213 -9.40 2.84 12.93
N ILE A 214 -8.49 3.79 12.78
CA ILE A 214 -7.78 4.42 13.88
C ILE A 214 -8.30 5.83 14.11
N ILE A 215 -8.24 6.28 15.37
CA ILE A 215 -8.63 7.63 15.77
C ILE A 215 -7.36 8.46 15.92
N LEU A 216 -7.25 9.49 15.10
CA LEU A 216 -6.17 10.47 15.13
C LEU A 216 -6.68 11.76 15.76
N ARG A 217 -5.90 12.32 16.68
CA ARG A 217 -6.25 13.56 17.37
C ARG A 217 -5.03 14.46 17.49
N SER A 218 -5.29 15.75 17.37
CA SER A 218 -4.32 16.80 17.71
C SER A 218 -5.06 17.96 18.39
N GLN A 219 -4.36 18.72 19.16
CA GLN A 219 -4.91 19.92 19.82
C GLN A 219 -3.88 21.03 19.84
N TYR A 220 -4.38 22.24 19.82
CA TYR A 220 -3.61 23.44 20.10
C TYR A 220 -4.29 24.23 21.21
N VAL A 221 -3.55 24.65 22.21
CA VAL A 221 -4.06 25.31 23.41
C VAL A 221 -3.41 26.69 23.54
N VAL A 222 -4.21 27.73 23.67
CA VAL A 222 -3.79 29.11 23.92
C VAL A 222 -4.38 29.57 25.24
N SER A 223 -3.55 30.13 26.12
CA SER A 223 -4.00 30.75 27.37
C SER A 223 -4.91 31.96 27.11
N GLY A 224 -5.95 32.13 27.92
CA GLY A 224 -6.80 33.29 27.84
C GLY A 224 -6.07 34.63 28.05
N SER A 225 -5.02 34.61 28.85
CA SER A 225 -4.15 35.76 29.07
C SER A 225 -3.35 36.12 27.81
N ASP A 226 -2.81 35.10 27.09
CA ASP A 226 -2.05 35.33 25.85
C ASP A 226 -2.95 35.85 24.73
N MET A 227 -4.20 35.40 24.68
CA MET A 227 -5.21 35.90 23.73
C MET A 227 -5.60 37.36 23.98
N ALA A 228 -5.50 37.82 25.23
CA ALA A 228 -5.79 39.21 25.58
C ALA A 228 -4.62 40.16 25.27
N GLN A 229 -3.45 39.65 24.95
CA GLN A 229 -2.29 40.45 24.57
C GLN A 229 -2.42 40.89 23.12
N ILE A 230 -2.13 42.15 22.85
CA ILE A 230 -2.05 42.65 21.48
C ILE A 230 -0.72 42.23 20.89
N GLY A 231 -0.74 41.30 19.97
CA GLY A 231 0.43 40.92 19.19
C GLY A 231 0.85 42.08 18.29
N TRP A 232 2.16 42.32 18.22
CA TRP A 232 2.75 43.38 17.41
C TRP A 232 3.45 42.86 16.14
N VAL A 233 3.31 41.56 15.89
CA VAL A 233 3.72 40.90 14.64
C VAL A 233 2.48 40.62 13.82
N GLU A 234 2.39 41.19 12.65
CA GLU A 234 1.35 40.86 11.70
C GLU A 234 1.66 39.52 11.05
N VAL A 235 0.76 38.56 11.18
CA VAL A 235 0.86 37.26 10.53
C VAL A 235 -0.15 37.21 9.42
N ALA A 236 0.32 37.11 8.19
CA ALA A 236 -0.52 36.82 7.03
C ALA A 236 -0.55 35.30 6.80
N THR A 237 -1.73 34.71 6.82
CA THR A 237 -1.91 33.32 6.43
C THR A 237 -2.07 33.20 4.91
N GLU A 238 -1.77 32.04 4.35
CA GLU A 238 -1.86 31.76 2.91
C GLU A 238 -3.28 32.03 2.35
N ASP A 239 -4.31 31.86 3.16
CA ASP A 239 -5.70 32.17 2.83
C ASP A 239 -6.04 33.68 2.80
N GLY A 240 -5.04 34.55 2.94
CA GLY A 240 -5.21 35.98 2.89
C GLY A 240 -5.79 36.60 4.16
N THR A 241 -5.93 35.84 5.23
CA THR A 241 -6.38 36.38 6.52
C THR A 241 -5.17 36.96 7.25
N SER A 242 -5.15 38.27 7.43
CA SER A 242 -4.12 38.93 8.24
C SER A 242 -4.62 39.13 9.67
N GLY A 243 -3.73 38.88 10.63
CA GLY A 243 -4.02 39.05 12.05
C GLY A 243 -2.76 39.34 12.84
N TYR A 244 -2.88 40.17 13.87
CA TYR A 244 -1.78 40.54 14.76
C TYR A 244 -1.45 39.48 15.80
N LEU A 245 -2.09 38.30 15.73
CA LEU A 245 -2.00 37.28 16.78
C LEU A 245 -1.23 36.05 16.29
N TRP A 246 -0.15 35.76 17.00
CA TRP A 246 0.69 34.59 16.79
C TRP A 246 -0.08 33.26 16.79
N TYR A 247 -1.19 33.17 17.51
CA TYR A 247 -1.99 31.95 17.59
C TYR A 247 -2.58 31.52 16.24
N LEU A 248 -2.88 32.45 15.33
CA LEU A 248 -3.41 32.11 14.00
C LEU A 248 -2.40 31.27 13.20
N LYS A 249 -1.13 31.66 13.26
CA LYS A 249 -0.07 30.88 12.63
C LYS A 249 0.05 29.50 13.27
N ALA A 250 0.07 29.43 14.60
CA ALA A 250 0.22 28.18 15.33
C ALA A 250 -0.96 27.23 15.11
N GLU A 251 -2.18 27.76 14.99
CA GLU A 251 -3.36 26.97 14.61
C GLU A 251 -3.21 26.41 13.20
N SER A 252 -2.82 27.25 12.23
CA SER A 252 -2.62 26.84 10.83
C SER A 252 -1.54 25.76 10.73
N GLU A 253 -0.38 25.93 11.38
CA GLU A 253 0.68 24.93 11.41
C GLU A 253 0.22 23.61 12.08
N THR A 254 -0.55 23.70 13.16
CA THR A 254 -1.09 22.50 13.83
C THR A 254 -2.05 21.75 12.91
N ARG A 255 -2.86 22.45 12.16
CA ARG A 255 -3.77 21.87 11.17
C ARG A 255 -3.00 21.18 10.04
N LEU A 256 -2.00 21.85 9.45
CA LEU A 256 -1.16 21.25 8.40
C LEU A 256 -0.43 20.00 8.90
N ARG A 257 0.16 20.08 10.09
CA ARG A 257 0.80 18.93 10.72
C ARG A 257 -0.17 17.78 10.98
N PHE A 258 -1.40 18.09 11.35
CA PHE A 258 -2.43 17.08 11.52
C PHE A 258 -2.81 16.42 10.19
N GLU A 259 -2.92 17.19 9.10
CA GLU A 259 -3.15 16.65 7.75
C GLU A 259 -2.00 15.73 7.30
N ASP A 260 -0.75 16.09 7.58
CA ASP A 260 0.40 15.23 7.32
C ASP A 260 0.35 13.94 8.15
N TYR A 261 -0.04 14.02 9.43
CA TYR A 261 -0.22 12.82 10.26
C TYR A 261 -1.32 11.90 9.74
N LEU A 262 -2.39 12.45 9.16
CA LEU A 262 -3.44 11.64 8.54
C LEU A 262 -2.87 10.80 7.38
N GLU A 263 -2.03 11.39 6.53
CA GLU A 263 -1.42 10.68 5.41
C GLU A 263 -0.38 9.68 5.89
N MET A 264 0.56 10.12 6.74
CA MET A 264 1.61 9.24 7.25
C MET A 264 1.05 8.02 7.99
N SER A 265 -0.03 8.22 8.76
CA SER A 265 -0.67 7.11 9.47
C SER A 265 -1.30 6.10 8.52
N MET A 266 -1.88 6.52 7.40
CA MET A 266 -2.45 5.57 6.42
C MET A 266 -1.37 4.79 5.67
N VAL A 267 -0.18 5.36 5.54
CA VAL A 267 0.93 4.73 4.83
C VAL A 267 1.72 3.78 5.74
N GLU A 268 2.02 4.20 6.99
CA GLU A 268 2.94 3.53 7.90
C GLU A 268 2.30 2.62 8.94
N SER A 269 1.00 2.73 9.17
CA SER A 269 0.35 1.99 10.26
C SER A 269 0.49 0.48 10.09
N GLU A 270 0.61 -0.19 11.22
CA GLU A 270 0.63 -1.65 11.32
C GLU A 270 -0.32 -2.12 12.42
N PHE A 271 -0.80 -3.35 12.31
CA PHE A 271 -1.55 -3.97 13.39
C PHE A 271 -0.63 -4.29 14.56
N SER A 272 -1.12 -4.03 15.76
CA SER A 272 -0.47 -4.48 16.97
C SER A 272 -0.46 -6.01 17.03
N GLN A 273 0.72 -6.58 17.24
CA GLN A 273 0.86 -8.04 17.37
C GLN A 273 0.32 -8.54 18.70
N VAL A 274 -0.17 -9.78 18.71
CA VAL A 274 -0.58 -10.46 19.94
C VAL A 274 0.61 -10.58 20.88
N GLY A 275 0.45 -10.11 22.12
CA GLY A 275 1.53 -10.09 23.12
C GLY A 275 2.36 -8.82 23.11
N ALA A 276 1.99 -7.79 22.35
CA ALA A 276 2.60 -6.48 22.41
C ALA A 276 2.55 -5.90 23.86
N PRO A 277 3.51 -5.02 24.22
CA PRO A 277 3.59 -4.45 25.57
C PRO A 277 2.28 -3.80 26.04
N ALA A 278 2.08 -3.78 27.35
CA ALA A 278 0.92 -3.12 27.96
C ALA A 278 0.80 -1.66 27.50
N GLY A 279 -0.39 -1.27 27.07
CA GLY A 279 -0.69 0.04 26.46
C GLY A 279 -0.98 -0.01 24.96
N VAL A 280 -0.46 -1.01 24.25
CA VAL A 280 -0.75 -1.21 22.82
C VAL A 280 -2.03 -2.02 22.62
N GLY A 281 -2.44 -2.84 23.59
CA GLY A 281 -3.62 -3.71 23.48
C GLY A 281 -4.97 -2.98 23.39
N THR A 282 -5.03 -1.69 23.76
CA THR A 282 -6.21 -0.83 23.62
C THR A 282 -6.25 -0.07 22.30
N THR A 283 -5.11 -0.07 21.57
CA THR A 283 -4.95 0.58 20.28
C THR A 283 -4.43 -0.44 19.27
N PRO A 284 -5.34 -1.24 18.66
CA PRO A 284 -4.93 -2.37 17.81
C PRO A 284 -4.19 -1.96 16.54
N GLY A 285 -4.19 -0.68 16.19
CA GLY A 285 -3.61 -0.18 14.95
C GLY A 285 -4.52 -0.41 13.74
N SER A 286 -3.98 -0.16 12.58
CA SER A 286 -4.66 -0.34 11.29
C SER A 286 -3.62 -0.79 10.26
N GLU A 287 -4.00 -1.57 9.28
CA GLU A 287 -3.09 -1.95 8.20
C GLU A 287 -2.88 -0.75 7.27
N GLY A 288 -1.66 -0.27 7.19
CA GLY A 288 -1.24 0.78 6.26
C GLY A 288 -0.77 0.22 4.92
N LEU A 289 -0.40 1.13 4.01
CA LEU A 289 0.00 0.77 2.65
C LEU A 289 1.24 -0.14 2.63
N PHE A 290 2.28 0.25 3.35
CA PHE A 290 3.54 -0.52 3.34
C PHE A 290 3.37 -1.90 3.95
N ALA A 291 2.64 -2.01 5.05
CA ALA A 291 2.34 -3.29 5.70
C ALA A 291 1.52 -4.21 4.77
N ALA A 292 0.52 -3.67 4.09
CA ALA A 292 -0.30 -4.42 3.14
C ALA A 292 0.52 -4.97 1.96
N ILE A 293 1.42 -4.15 1.39
CA ILE A 293 2.26 -4.58 0.28
C ILE A 293 3.31 -5.58 0.75
N GLN A 294 3.94 -5.37 1.91
CA GLN A 294 4.93 -6.32 2.44
C GLN A 294 4.33 -7.69 2.73
N THR A 295 3.08 -7.75 3.16
CA THR A 295 2.40 -9.00 3.52
C THR A 295 1.81 -9.71 2.31
N ARG A 296 1.26 -8.98 1.34
CA ARG A 296 0.43 -9.53 0.25
C ARG A 296 0.84 -9.08 -1.15
N GLY A 297 1.70 -8.06 -1.27
CA GLY A 297 2.15 -7.50 -2.53
C GLY A 297 3.50 -8.03 -2.99
N ASN A 298 4.11 -7.31 -3.92
CA ASN A 298 5.44 -7.58 -4.42
C ASN A 298 6.44 -6.63 -3.75
N VAL A 299 7.59 -7.17 -3.37
CA VAL A 299 8.69 -6.37 -2.81
C VAL A 299 9.90 -6.55 -3.69
N GLU A 300 10.38 -5.46 -4.27
CA GLU A 300 11.61 -5.41 -5.05
C GLU A 300 12.71 -4.75 -4.22
N VAL A 301 13.88 -5.38 -4.16
CA VAL A 301 14.98 -4.92 -3.32
C VAL A 301 16.18 -4.55 -4.18
N GLY A 302 16.67 -3.32 -4.02
CA GLY A 302 17.91 -2.89 -4.64
C GLY A 302 17.81 -2.49 -6.09
N PHE A 303 16.71 -1.88 -6.50
CA PHE A 303 16.57 -1.32 -7.85
C PHE A 303 17.63 -0.26 -8.11
N THR A 304 18.45 -0.47 -9.16
CA THR A 304 19.53 0.43 -9.57
C THR A 304 19.50 0.72 -11.06
N ALA A 305 20.02 1.86 -11.47
CA ALA A 305 20.11 2.22 -12.90
C ALA A 305 20.92 1.22 -13.73
N ALA A 306 21.92 0.57 -13.13
CA ALA A 306 22.83 -0.35 -13.81
C ALA A 306 22.20 -1.69 -14.21
N ALA A 307 21.33 -2.25 -13.34
CA ALA A 307 20.60 -3.49 -13.56
C ALA A 307 19.12 -3.26 -13.88
N GLY A 308 18.69 -1.99 -13.87
CA GLY A 308 17.30 -1.55 -13.82
C GLY A 308 16.39 -2.13 -14.91
N LEU A 309 16.91 -2.39 -16.10
CA LEU A 309 16.09 -2.94 -17.18
C LEU A 309 15.68 -4.39 -16.90
N ASP A 310 16.63 -5.22 -16.49
CA ASP A 310 16.37 -6.63 -16.19
C ASP A 310 15.50 -6.78 -14.94
N GLU A 311 15.75 -5.95 -13.93
CA GLU A 311 14.94 -5.88 -12.70
C GLU A 311 13.52 -5.39 -12.99
N PHE A 312 13.38 -4.36 -13.82
CA PHE A 312 12.08 -3.86 -14.22
C PHE A 312 11.29 -4.88 -15.06
N ASP A 313 11.96 -5.63 -15.94
CA ASP A 313 11.35 -6.73 -16.68
C ASP A 313 10.92 -7.89 -15.76
N ALA A 314 11.64 -8.13 -14.67
CA ALA A 314 11.23 -9.09 -13.65
C ALA A 314 9.96 -8.63 -12.91
N ILE A 315 9.86 -7.34 -12.60
CA ILE A 315 8.64 -6.75 -12.03
C ILE A 315 7.45 -6.95 -12.99
N LEU A 316 7.61 -6.67 -14.29
CA LEU A 316 6.56 -6.88 -15.29
C LEU A 316 6.11 -8.33 -15.36
N LYS A 317 7.06 -9.29 -15.34
CA LYS A 317 6.75 -10.73 -15.30
C LYS A 317 5.97 -11.10 -14.05
N ASN A 318 6.32 -10.53 -12.90
CA ASN A 318 5.59 -10.75 -11.65
C ASN A 318 4.17 -10.19 -11.72
N LEU A 319 4.00 -8.99 -12.27
CA LEU A 319 2.70 -8.39 -12.49
C LEU A 319 1.84 -9.24 -13.44
N ASP A 320 2.36 -9.67 -14.58
CA ASP A 320 1.67 -10.58 -15.51
C ASP A 320 1.25 -11.88 -14.85
N THR A 321 2.12 -12.43 -14.00
CA THR A 321 1.80 -13.63 -13.22
C THR A 321 0.61 -13.40 -12.29
N GLN A 322 0.37 -12.19 -11.83
CA GLN A 322 -0.75 -11.86 -10.95
C GLN A 322 -2.04 -11.43 -11.69
N GLY A 323 -2.01 -11.32 -13.00
CA GLY A 323 -3.13 -10.85 -13.81
C GLY A 323 -3.29 -9.33 -13.76
N ALA A 324 -2.21 -8.64 -14.03
CA ALA A 324 -2.00 -7.24 -13.76
C ALA A 324 -2.88 -6.26 -14.53
N ILE A 325 -2.95 -5.08 -13.97
CA ILE A 325 -3.61 -3.89 -14.50
C ILE A 325 -2.58 -3.13 -15.33
N GLU A 326 -2.98 -2.70 -16.53
CA GLU A 326 -2.07 -2.10 -17.50
C GLU A 326 -1.61 -0.69 -17.09
N GLU A 327 -2.45 0.08 -16.41
CA GLU A 327 -2.13 1.44 -15.97
C GLU A 327 -1.62 1.45 -14.53
N ASN A 328 -0.46 2.05 -14.30
CA ASN A 328 0.21 2.08 -13.01
C ASN A 328 0.82 3.44 -12.71
N MET A 329 0.76 3.84 -11.44
CA MET A 329 1.39 5.06 -10.92
C MET A 329 2.60 4.71 -10.07
N LEU A 330 3.73 5.35 -10.34
CA LEU A 330 4.99 5.20 -9.61
C LEU A 330 5.21 6.43 -8.73
N PHE A 331 5.26 6.21 -7.43
CA PHE A 331 5.62 7.22 -6.43
C PHE A 331 7.00 6.88 -5.89
N LEU A 332 8.01 7.67 -6.24
CA LEU A 332 9.40 7.32 -6.06
C LEU A 332 10.15 8.35 -5.20
N GLN A 333 11.19 7.87 -4.53
CA GLN A 333 12.23 8.72 -4.02
C GLN A 333 13.00 9.37 -5.18
N ARG A 334 13.63 10.53 -4.93
CA ARG A 334 14.37 11.27 -5.96
C ARG A 334 15.46 10.43 -6.62
N GLN A 335 16.26 9.70 -5.84
CA GLN A 335 17.32 8.88 -6.39
C GLN A 335 16.77 7.78 -7.30
N THR A 336 15.80 7.01 -6.82
CA THR A 336 15.16 5.96 -7.62
C THR A 336 14.47 6.53 -8.87
N SER A 337 13.90 7.74 -8.77
CA SER A 337 13.33 8.44 -9.92
C SER A 337 14.38 8.77 -10.98
N LEU A 338 15.59 9.18 -10.56
CA LEU A 338 16.72 9.43 -11.46
C LEU A 338 17.27 8.13 -12.05
N ASP A 339 17.31 7.05 -11.27
CA ASP A 339 17.72 5.73 -11.75
C ASP A 339 16.78 5.20 -12.84
N PHE A 340 15.46 5.46 -12.71
CA PHE A 340 14.52 5.21 -13.80
C PHE A 340 14.77 6.05 -15.04
N ASP A 341 15.10 7.33 -14.88
CA ASP A 341 15.44 8.20 -16.01
C ASP A 341 16.71 7.75 -16.72
N ASP A 342 17.76 7.36 -15.96
CA ASP A 342 19.01 6.84 -16.50
C ASP A 342 18.80 5.47 -17.18
N MET A 343 17.96 4.59 -16.63
CA MET A 343 17.55 3.35 -17.27
C MET A 343 16.87 3.61 -18.62
N LEU A 344 15.90 4.54 -18.67
CA LEU A 344 15.20 4.89 -19.91
C LEU A 344 16.15 5.55 -20.93
N ALA A 345 17.06 6.39 -20.47
CA ALA A 345 18.08 7.02 -21.32
C ALA A 345 19.06 5.99 -21.92
N SER A 346 19.45 4.97 -21.14
CA SER A 346 20.34 3.90 -21.61
C SER A 346 19.74 3.09 -22.76
N ILE A 347 18.43 2.87 -22.72
CA ILE A 347 17.68 2.20 -23.79
C ILE A 347 17.69 3.07 -25.06
N SER A 348 17.54 4.38 -24.92
CA SER A 348 17.54 5.32 -26.04
C SER A 348 18.94 5.49 -26.67
N GLY A 349 20.01 5.45 -25.86
CA GLY A 349 21.40 5.61 -26.33
C GLY A 349 21.99 4.39 -27.01
N GLY A 350 21.46 3.20 -26.78
CA GLY A 350 21.93 1.93 -27.36
C GLY A 350 21.44 1.65 -28.80
N PHE A 351 20.47 2.39 -29.30
CA PHE A 351 19.94 2.26 -30.64
C PHE A 351 20.35 3.48 -31.49
N ALA A 352 21.39 3.34 -32.27
CA ALA A 352 21.80 4.31 -33.31
C ALA A 352 20.80 4.37 -34.48
N GLY A 353 19.52 4.52 -34.19
CA GLY A 353 18.44 4.55 -35.16
C GLY A 353 17.10 4.87 -34.45
N GLY A 354 16.96 6.09 -34.06
CA GLY A 354 15.77 6.94 -33.95
C GLY A 354 14.38 6.31 -33.84
N THR A 355 14.16 5.33 -33.00
CA THR A 355 12.82 5.00 -32.56
C THR A 355 12.71 5.42 -31.10
N ALA A 356 12.17 6.62 -30.92
CA ALA A 356 11.66 7.04 -29.63
C ALA A 356 10.72 5.94 -29.12
N PHE A 357 11.09 5.26 -28.06
CA PHE A 357 10.12 4.53 -27.24
C PHE A 357 9.03 5.54 -26.90
N GLY A 358 7.79 5.22 -27.27
CA GLY A 358 6.69 6.15 -27.26
C GLY A 358 6.57 6.90 -25.94
N LEU A 359 7.16 8.07 -25.92
CA LEU A 359 6.74 9.13 -25.04
C LEU A 359 5.29 9.37 -25.37
N PHE A 360 4.42 9.11 -24.40
CA PHE A 360 3.02 9.33 -24.59
C PHE A 360 2.75 10.73 -25.10
N GLU A 361 2.24 10.86 -26.30
CA GLU A 361 1.40 11.97 -26.68
C GLU A 361 0.04 11.83 -25.96
N ASN A 362 0.05 11.75 -24.66
CA ASN A 362 -1.18 11.89 -23.91
C ASN A 362 -1.17 13.30 -23.35
N SER A 363 -2.05 14.13 -23.88
CA SER A 363 -2.24 15.55 -23.63
C SER A 363 -1.19 16.14 -22.67
N GLU A 364 -0.15 16.76 -23.24
CA GLU A 364 0.95 17.40 -22.52
C GLU A 364 0.47 18.30 -21.36
N GLU A 365 -0.73 18.87 -21.47
CA GLU A 365 -1.31 19.69 -20.42
C GLU A 365 -1.65 18.93 -19.14
N MET A 366 -2.07 17.67 -19.20
CA MET A 366 -2.44 16.91 -18.00
C MET A 366 -1.21 16.37 -17.29
N ALA A 367 -0.17 15.97 -18.01
CA ALA A 367 1.10 15.51 -17.46
C ALA A 367 1.92 16.69 -16.88
N LEU A 368 1.93 17.85 -17.53
CA LEU A 368 2.60 19.07 -17.08
C LEU A 368 1.94 19.66 -15.82
N ASN A 369 0.62 19.67 -15.73
CA ASN A 369 -0.11 20.22 -14.58
C ASN A 369 0.01 19.37 -13.31
N LEU A 370 0.29 18.06 -13.44
CA LEU A 370 0.44 17.14 -12.30
C LEU A 370 1.89 16.76 -12.01
N GLY A 371 2.85 17.20 -12.85
CA GLY A 371 4.27 16.88 -12.69
C GLY A 371 4.60 15.39 -12.94
N PHE A 372 3.74 14.66 -13.63
CA PHE A 372 3.98 13.27 -14.01
C PHE A 372 4.76 13.19 -15.31
N SER A 373 5.76 12.33 -15.34
CA SER A 373 6.34 11.81 -16.57
C SER A 373 5.84 10.40 -16.81
N GLY A 374 5.30 10.11 -17.99
CA GLY A 374 4.78 8.80 -18.34
C GLY A 374 5.71 8.06 -19.30
N PHE A 375 5.79 6.75 -19.18
CA PHE A 375 6.44 5.88 -20.14
C PHE A 375 5.69 4.56 -20.29
N ARG A 376 5.87 3.90 -21.43
CA ARG A 376 5.25 2.62 -21.72
C ARG A 376 6.30 1.54 -21.92
N ARG A 377 6.05 0.36 -21.35
CA ARG A 377 6.86 -0.82 -21.61
C ARG A 377 5.98 -2.05 -21.76
N GLY A 378 6.06 -2.69 -22.92
CA GLY A 378 5.13 -3.76 -23.28
C GLY A 378 3.70 -3.24 -23.42
N SER A 379 2.77 -3.83 -22.69
CA SER A 379 1.37 -3.41 -22.61
C SER A 379 1.09 -2.47 -21.42
N TYR A 380 2.11 -2.19 -20.60
CA TYR A 380 1.96 -1.43 -19.35
C TYR A 380 2.30 0.03 -19.53
N ASP A 381 1.46 0.88 -18.94
CA ASP A 381 1.62 2.32 -18.85
C ASP A 381 2.00 2.72 -17.44
N PHE A 382 3.09 3.49 -17.31
CA PHE A 382 3.61 3.95 -16.04
C PHE A 382 3.63 5.47 -16.00
N TYR A 383 3.07 6.02 -14.92
CA TYR A 383 3.11 7.44 -14.62
C TYR A 383 3.99 7.67 -13.40
N LYS A 384 5.13 8.33 -13.60
CA LYS A 384 6.14 8.54 -12.57
C LYS A 384 5.97 9.90 -11.91
N THR A 385 6.01 9.94 -10.59
CA THR A 385 6.05 11.16 -9.80
C THR A 385 7.00 11.03 -8.61
N ASP A 386 7.54 12.15 -8.17
CA ASP A 386 8.31 12.21 -6.93
C ASP A 386 7.38 12.30 -5.74
N TRP A 387 7.67 11.50 -4.72
CA TRP A 387 6.95 11.54 -3.47
C TRP A 387 7.77 12.24 -2.39
N LYS A 388 7.33 13.41 -1.98
CA LYS A 388 8.04 14.25 -1.00
C LYS A 388 8.28 13.51 0.33
N TYR A 389 7.34 12.69 0.75
CA TYR A 389 7.44 11.88 1.96
C TYR A 389 8.72 11.00 2.02
N LEU A 390 9.15 10.50 0.88
CA LEU A 390 10.36 9.69 0.75
C LEU A 390 11.64 10.52 0.58
N ASN A 391 11.51 11.83 0.34
CA ASN A 391 12.64 12.72 0.08
C ASN A 391 12.95 13.67 1.25
N ASP A 392 12.00 13.91 2.14
CA ASP A 392 12.16 14.85 3.26
C ASP A 392 12.96 14.19 4.38
N ALA A 393 14.03 14.86 4.81
CA ALA A 393 14.91 14.38 5.87
C ALA A 393 14.22 14.26 7.26
N SER A 394 13.08 14.94 7.44
CA SER A 394 12.26 14.83 8.66
C SER A 394 11.29 13.65 8.65
N THR A 395 11.16 12.97 7.52
CA THR A 395 10.29 11.81 7.31
C THR A 395 11.11 10.60 6.84
N ARG A 396 10.60 9.80 5.95
CA ARG A 396 11.30 8.62 5.42
C ARG A 396 12.59 8.94 4.67
N GLY A 397 12.74 10.12 4.09
CA GLY A 397 13.98 10.55 3.43
C GLY A 397 15.18 10.66 4.37
N GLY A 398 14.97 10.74 5.70
CA GLY A 398 16.02 10.65 6.71
C GLY A 398 16.47 9.22 7.05
N ILE A 399 15.74 8.21 6.56
CA ILE A 399 16.04 6.79 6.79
C ILE A 399 16.68 6.24 5.52
N VAL A 400 18.00 6.08 5.55
CA VAL A 400 18.79 5.56 4.42
C VAL A 400 19.41 4.21 4.79
N GLY A 401 19.64 3.35 3.82
CA GLY A 401 20.31 2.07 3.98
C GLY A 401 19.42 0.86 3.73
N VAL A 402 19.84 -0.27 4.24
CA VAL A 402 19.19 -1.57 4.02
C VAL A 402 17.72 -1.52 4.44
N ASN A 403 16.83 -1.95 3.57
CA ASN A 403 15.38 -1.92 3.75
C ASN A 403 14.74 -0.52 3.83
N SER A 404 15.43 0.56 3.44
CA SER A 404 14.76 1.86 3.24
C SER A 404 13.69 1.73 2.14
N ILE A 405 12.59 2.46 2.29
CA ILE A 405 11.56 2.47 1.25
C ILE A 405 11.91 3.54 0.22
N GLU A 406 12.05 3.11 -1.02
CA GLU A 406 12.48 3.95 -2.13
C GLU A 406 11.35 4.30 -3.10
N GLY A 407 10.25 3.58 -3.03
CA GLY A 407 9.10 3.88 -3.85
C GLY A 407 7.98 2.87 -3.74
N VAL A 408 6.86 3.21 -4.35
CA VAL A 408 5.67 2.35 -4.45
C VAL A 408 5.08 2.44 -5.84
N LEU A 409 4.73 1.29 -6.39
CA LEU A 409 3.91 1.19 -7.59
C LEU A 409 2.47 0.90 -7.18
N VAL A 410 1.55 1.73 -7.65
CA VAL A 410 0.12 1.67 -7.35
C VAL A 410 -0.64 1.45 -8.65
N PRO A 411 -1.41 0.35 -8.79
CA PRO A 411 -2.23 0.12 -9.97
C PRO A 411 -3.45 1.05 -10.00
N ALA A 412 -3.81 1.51 -11.18
CA ALA A 412 -4.99 2.34 -11.43
C ALA A 412 -6.31 1.54 -11.52
N GLY A 413 -6.32 0.31 -11.01
CA GLY A 413 -7.51 -0.54 -11.00
C GLY A 413 -8.63 -0.02 -10.12
N THR A 414 -9.86 -0.35 -10.52
CA THR A 414 -11.05 0.05 -9.79
C THR A 414 -11.92 -1.15 -9.45
N SER A 415 -12.55 -1.10 -8.27
CA SER A 415 -13.58 -2.05 -7.84
C SER A 415 -14.91 -1.34 -7.60
N THR A 416 -16.00 -2.10 -7.66
CA THR A 416 -17.32 -1.60 -7.31
C THR A 416 -17.55 -1.81 -5.82
N VAL A 417 -17.80 -0.74 -5.10
CA VAL A 417 -18.04 -0.74 -3.65
C VAL A 417 -19.43 -0.16 -3.39
N TYR A 418 -20.20 -0.83 -2.52
CA TYR A 418 -21.47 -0.30 -2.09
C TYR A 418 -21.27 0.84 -1.08
N ASP A 419 -21.78 2.01 -1.40
CA ASP A 419 -21.77 3.15 -0.49
C ASP A 419 -23.00 3.09 0.41
N GLN A 420 -22.77 2.93 1.71
CA GLN A 420 -23.85 2.82 2.70
C GLN A 420 -24.63 4.13 2.91
N VAL A 421 -24.00 5.26 2.61
CA VAL A 421 -24.63 6.58 2.76
C VAL A 421 -25.49 6.93 1.56
N LEU A 422 -24.97 6.66 0.36
CA LEU A 422 -25.67 6.97 -0.89
C LEU A 422 -26.62 5.83 -1.33
N GLY A 423 -26.49 4.63 -0.76
CA GLY A 423 -27.31 3.47 -1.10
C GLY A 423 -27.08 2.95 -2.52
N THR A 424 -25.95 3.27 -3.14
CA THR A 424 -25.60 2.92 -4.52
C THR A 424 -24.21 2.31 -4.63
N ASN A 425 -23.99 1.53 -5.69
CA ASN A 425 -22.68 1.02 -6.03
C ASN A 425 -21.84 2.10 -6.70
N ILE A 426 -20.67 2.39 -6.14
CA ILE A 426 -19.73 3.37 -6.67
C ILE A 426 -18.44 2.67 -7.08
N ARG A 427 -17.86 3.04 -8.21
CA ARG A 427 -16.52 2.62 -8.60
C ARG A 427 -15.47 3.38 -7.79
N ARG A 428 -14.56 2.63 -7.17
CA ARG A 428 -13.46 3.19 -6.37
C ARG A 428 -12.14 2.56 -6.78
N PRO A 429 -11.03 3.33 -6.68
CA PRO A 429 -9.70 2.77 -6.85
C PRO A 429 -9.43 1.62 -5.88
N PHE A 430 -8.54 0.72 -6.23
CA PHE A 430 -8.12 -0.37 -5.34
C PHE A 430 -7.50 0.14 -4.04
N LEU A 431 -6.84 1.29 -4.10
CA LEU A 431 -6.38 2.02 -2.92
C LEU A 431 -7.35 3.16 -2.61
N HIS A 432 -8.01 3.10 -1.47
CA HIS A 432 -8.91 4.16 -1.03
C HIS A 432 -9.00 4.24 0.50
N VAL A 433 -9.42 5.39 0.98
CA VAL A 433 -9.58 5.66 2.42
C VAL A 433 -11.03 5.52 2.82
N ARG A 434 -11.28 4.83 3.94
CA ARG A 434 -12.57 4.80 4.61
C ARG A 434 -12.51 5.66 5.87
N TYR A 435 -13.48 6.55 6.03
CA TYR A 435 -13.59 7.38 7.22
C TYR A 435 -14.95 7.19 7.90
N ARG A 436 -14.96 7.37 9.21
CA ARG A 436 -16.20 7.24 9.99
C ARG A 436 -17.10 8.44 9.73
N ALA A 437 -18.30 8.18 9.23
CA ALA A 437 -19.33 9.17 9.10
C ALA A 437 -20.71 8.54 9.21
N SER A 438 -21.63 9.28 9.84
CA SER A 438 -23.06 8.97 9.92
C SER A 438 -23.86 10.20 9.51
N GLN A 439 -25.18 10.08 9.47
CA GLN A 439 -26.05 11.21 9.22
C GLN A 439 -25.95 12.32 10.29
N SER A 440 -25.50 11.97 11.50
CA SER A 440 -25.43 12.90 12.64
C SER A 440 -24.03 13.45 12.91
N ASP A 441 -22.98 12.74 12.52
CA ASP A 441 -21.60 13.12 12.81
C ASP A 441 -20.65 12.68 11.68
N ASP A 442 -19.83 13.60 11.20
CA ASP A 442 -18.76 13.34 10.23
C ASP A 442 -17.41 13.47 10.93
N ARG A 443 -16.66 12.35 10.96
CA ARG A 443 -15.34 12.28 11.57
C ARG A 443 -14.20 12.21 10.54
N ARG A 444 -14.47 12.64 9.32
CA ARG A 444 -13.43 12.73 8.27
C ARG A 444 -12.31 13.68 8.67
N MET A 445 -12.66 14.89 9.04
CA MET A 445 -11.77 15.91 9.60
C MET A 445 -12.61 16.86 10.45
N LYS A 446 -12.80 16.51 11.72
CA LYS A 446 -13.62 17.26 12.64
C LYS A 446 -12.75 18.22 13.43
N SER A 447 -13.14 19.48 13.48
CA SER A 447 -12.52 20.49 14.33
C SER A 447 -13.57 21.15 15.21
N TRP A 448 -13.20 21.46 16.45
CA TRP A 448 -14.08 22.19 17.38
C TRP A 448 -13.26 22.93 18.41
N LEU A 449 -13.87 23.97 18.96
CA LEU A 449 -13.28 24.79 20.01
C LEU A 449 -13.83 24.38 21.38
N THR A 450 -12.95 24.34 22.38
CA THR A 450 -13.28 24.18 23.79
C THR A 450 -12.53 25.20 24.63
N GLY A 451 -12.99 25.43 25.86
CA GLY A 451 -12.34 26.36 26.77
C GLY A 451 -13.29 27.41 27.34
N SER A 452 -12.74 28.45 27.93
CA SER A 452 -13.48 29.63 28.45
C SER A 452 -13.06 30.94 27.78
N ALA A 453 -12.11 30.89 26.84
CA ALA A 453 -11.63 32.03 26.06
C ALA A 453 -11.94 31.85 24.56
N GLY A 454 -11.84 32.88 23.75
CA GLY A 454 -12.01 32.76 22.29
C GLY A 454 -13.45 32.49 21.80
N GLY A 455 -14.46 32.73 22.65
CA GLY A 455 -15.88 32.52 22.28
C GLY A 455 -16.41 31.10 22.60
N ALA A 456 -15.59 30.22 23.10
CA ALA A 456 -15.99 28.87 23.52
C ALA A 456 -16.10 28.81 25.04
N PHE A 457 -17.33 28.82 25.58
CA PHE A 457 -17.57 28.72 27.03
C PHE A 457 -18.01 27.28 27.40
N THR A 458 -17.11 26.33 27.20
CA THR A 458 -17.41 24.89 27.39
C THR A 458 -16.73 24.27 28.59
N SER A 459 -15.74 24.93 29.17
CA SER A 459 -15.02 24.47 30.36
C SER A 459 -14.60 25.62 31.24
N THR A 460 -14.14 25.33 32.46
CA THR A 460 -13.60 26.31 33.42
C THR A 460 -12.12 26.61 33.19
N LEU A 461 -11.49 25.99 32.20
CA LEU A 461 -10.11 26.23 31.85
C LEU A 461 -10.00 27.59 31.17
N ASP A 462 -9.18 28.50 31.70
CA ASP A 462 -8.91 29.82 31.12
C ASP A 462 -7.95 29.67 29.92
N ALA A 463 -8.47 29.10 28.86
CA ALA A 463 -7.77 28.88 27.60
C ALA A 463 -8.76 28.70 26.47
N MET A 464 -8.29 28.84 25.25
CA MET A 464 -8.93 28.38 24.04
C MET A 464 -8.21 27.13 23.55
N GLU A 465 -8.94 26.05 23.34
CA GLU A 465 -8.42 24.81 22.79
C GLU A 465 -9.05 24.56 21.42
N VAL A 466 -8.22 24.46 20.41
CA VAL A 466 -8.62 24.02 19.06
C VAL A 466 -8.32 22.53 18.95
N ASN A 467 -9.36 21.74 18.76
CA ASN A 467 -9.25 20.29 18.68
C ASN A 467 -9.46 19.81 17.25
N PHE A 468 -8.61 18.91 16.80
CA PHE A 468 -8.72 18.21 15.52
C PHE A 468 -8.91 16.71 15.77
N LEU A 469 -9.78 16.07 14.99
CA LEU A 469 -10.03 14.66 15.07
C LEU A 469 -10.33 14.09 13.70
N SER A 470 -9.76 12.92 13.42
CA SER A 470 -10.15 12.10 12.28
C SER A 470 -10.19 10.62 12.68
N GLU A 471 -11.14 9.88 12.13
CA GLU A 471 -11.23 8.44 12.29
C GLU A 471 -11.32 7.79 10.92
N ARG A 472 -10.28 7.06 10.54
CA ARG A 472 -10.12 6.50 9.20
C ARG A 472 -9.28 5.23 9.17
N CYS A 473 -9.41 4.46 8.10
CA CYS A 473 -8.54 3.35 7.74
C CYS A 473 -8.26 3.34 6.23
N LEU A 474 -7.19 2.68 5.86
CA LEU A 474 -6.84 2.44 4.47
C LEU A 474 -7.44 1.10 4.02
N VAL A 475 -7.89 1.03 2.79
CA VAL A 475 -8.29 -0.22 2.12
C VAL A 475 -7.40 -0.41 0.91
N THR A 476 -6.64 -1.50 0.93
CA THR A 476 -5.74 -1.90 -0.16
C THR A 476 -6.26 -3.21 -0.75
N GLN A 477 -6.98 -3.09 -1.86
CA GLN A 477 -7.51 -4.25 -2.61
C GLN A 477 -6.51 -4.70 -3.66
N ALA A 478 -6.49 -6.00 -3.94
CA ALA A 478 -5.58 -6.60 -4.91
C ALA A 478 -4.11 -6.21 -4.68
N ALA A 479 -3.66 -6.30 -3.43
CA ALA A 479 -2.31 -5.90 -3.01
C ALA A 479 -1.20 -6.58 -3.82
N ASN A 480 -1.46 -7.75 -4.40
CA ASN A 480 -0.56 -8.48 -5.29
C ASN A 480 -0.23 -7.74 -6.62
N ASN A 481 -0.95 -6.68 -6.95
CA ASN A 481 -0.63 -5.81 -8.10
C ASN A 481 0.18 -4.58 -7.70
N PHE A 482 0.47 -4.40 -6.42
CA PHE A 482 1.32 -3.33 -5.92
C PHE A 482 2.77 -3.82 -5.81
N VAL A 483 3.71 -2.90 -5.97
CA VAL A 483 5.14 -3.16 -5.78
C VAL A 483 5.71 -2.14 -4.80
N LEU A 484 6.50 -2.62 -3.85
CA LEU A 484 7.25 -1.80 -2.91
C LEU A 484 8.74 -1.92 -3.26
N PHE A 485 9.37 -0.78 -3.55
CA PHE A 485 10.80 -0.70 -3.79
C PHE A 485 11.52 -0.46 -2.46
N LYS A 486 12.51 -1.31 -2.18
CA LYS A 486 13.34 -1.22 -0.98
C LYS A 486 14.82 -1.09 -1.33
N GLY A 487 15.55 -0.29 -0.58
CA GLY A 487 17.00 -0.17 -0.66
C GLY A 487 17.74 -1.42 -0.14
N ILE A 488 18.96 -1.60 -0.63
CA ILE A 488 19.92 -2.63 -0.20
C ILE A 488 20.70 -2.16 1.01
#